data_b8ac17ce11f333556376ca383acc1e4e
#
_entry.id   b8ac17ce11f333556376ca383acc1e4e
#
_cell.length_a   1.000
_cell.length_b   1.000
_cell.length_c   1.000
_cell.angle_alpha   90.00
_cell.angle_beta   90.00
_cell.angle_gamma   90.00
#
_symmetry.space_group_name_H-M   'P 1'
#
loop_
_entity.id
_entity.type
_entity.pdbx_description
1 polymer ?
#
loop_
_entity_poly.entity_id
_entity_poly.type
_entity_poly.pdbx_seq_one_letter_code
_entity_poly.pdbx_strand_id
1 'polypeptide(L)'
;MNSKRSSFLFAAASFLILTAQVQATIMLQMNLGELTARADKIFRGTVTDIREGTIEAGGGELPTVTYKLRVDELFKGEATQVKGDKALIEIRMIGSLEHSKVDENGNLRFSPFRDVPKLSVGSDYLLFTTPESSIGLSTTVGLGQGAFKVLAVDGARGEFKAVNEFNNAGLGINGPGPIGYVELSAKIHALLGQ
;
A
#
# COMPACT_ATOMS: atom_id res chain seq x y z
N MET A 1 6.27 81.17 -20.46
CA MET A 1 7.33 80.18 -20.54
C MET A 1 7.07 79.14 -19.45
N ASN A 2 6.26 78.08 -19.76
CA ASN A 2 5.75 77.07 -18.76
C ASN A 2 6.36 75.73 -19.02
N SER A 3 7.21 75.32 -18.14
CA SER A 3 7.80 73.99 -18.09
C SER A 3 6.78 73.01 -17.43
N LYS A 4 6.23 72.12 -18.21
CA LYS A 4 5.42 70.99 -17.68
C LYS A 4 6.33 69.87 -17.27
N ARG A 5 6.45 69.63 -15.96
CA ARG A 5 7.09 68.46 -15.39
C ARG A 5 6.10 67.26 -15.46
N SER A 6 6.43 66.31 -16.23
CA SER A 6 5.71 65.03 -16.37
C SER A 6 6.19 64.12 -15.22
N SER A 7 5.30 63.82 -14.26
CA SER A 7 5.59 62.84 -13.23
C SER A 7 5.22 61.43 -13.73
N PHE A 8 6.21 60.60 -13.95
CA PHE A 8 6.02 59.16 -14.22
C PHE A 8 5.80 58.47 -12.85
N LEU A 9 4.57 58.02 -12.65
CA LEU A 9 4.22 57.11 -11.57
C LEU A 9 4.58 55.70 -11.99
N PHE A 10 5.66 55.14 -11.42
CA PHE A 10 5.97 53.73 -11.48
C PHE A 10 5.04 52.97 -10.54
N ALA A 11 4.03 52.32 -11.11
CA ALA A 11 3.23 51.32 -10.39
C ALA A 11 4.02 50.01 -10.30
N ALA A 12 4.66 49.77 -9.16
CA ALA A 12 5.26 48.49 -8.84
C ALA A 12 4.14 47.50 -8.53
N ALA A 13 3.77 46.70 -9.53
CA ALA A 13 2.88 45.55 -9.34
C ALA A 13 3.66 44.46 -8.61
N SER A 14 3.48 44.36 -7.30
CA SER A 14 3.98 43.24 -6.49
C SER A 14 3.18 42.00 -6.83
N PHE A 15 3.78 41.16 -7.65
CA PHE A 15 3.25 39.82 -7.94
C PHE A 15 3.49 38.94 -6.71
N LEU A 16 2.48 38.83 -5.84
CA LEU A 16 2.48 37.88 -4.74
C LEU A 16 2.33 36.47 -5.35
N ILE A 17 3.46 35.80 -5.53
CA ILE A 17 3.47 34.38 -5.86
C ILE A 17 3.06 33.63 -4.60
N LEU A 18 1.76 33.26 -4.50
CA LEU A 18 1.31 32.26 -3.54
C LEU A 18 1.94 30.94 -3.93
N THR A 19 3.05 30.58 -3.30
CA THR A 19 3.56 29.21 -3.34
C THR A 19 2.61 28.34 -2.53
N ALA A 20 1.67 27.68 -3.20
CA ALA A 20 0.91 26.60 -2.59
C ALA A 20 1.93 25.53 -2.20
N GLN A 21 2.19 25.39 -0.91
CA GLN A 21 2.96 24.28 -0.37
C GLN A 21 2.09 23.05 -0.55
N VAL A 22 2.34 22.28 -1.61
CA VAL A 22 1.83 20.93 -1.74
C VAL A 22 2.52 20.13 -0.65
N GLN A 23 1.82 19.90 0.45
CA GLN A 23 2.24 18.93 1.46
C GLN A 23 2.06 17.54 0.85
N ALA A 24 3.04 17.10 0.08
CA ALA A 24 3.17 15.70 -0.27
C ALA A 24 3.43 14.95 1.03
N THR A 25 2.55 14.05 1.41
CA THR A 25 2.82 13.09 2.47
C THR A 25 4.05 12.30 2.03
N ILE A 26 5.21 12.61 2.61
CA ILE A 26 6.45 11.89 2.31
C ILE A 26 6.32 10.53 2.99
N MET A 27 5.91 9.53 2.22
CA MET A 27 5.96 8.15 2.69
C MET A 27 7.43 7.76 2.81
N LEU A 28 7.84 7.32 4.01
CA LEU A 28 9.19 6.83 4.21
C LEU A 28 9.42 5.61 3.34
N GLN A 29 10.37 5.72 2.40
CA GLN A 29 10.73 4.63 1.53
C GLN A 29 11.48 3.55 2.32
N MET A 30 11.07 2.29 2.19
CA MET A 30 11.65 1.15 2.88
C MET A 30 12.32 0.21 1.88
N ASN A 31 13.51 -0.27 2.22
CA ASN A 31 14.15 -1.36 1.49
C ASN A 31 13.59 -2.73 1.92
N LEU A 32 13.95 -3.79 1.18
CA LEU A 32 13.45 -5.14 1.46
C LEU A 32 13.84 -5.63 2.86
N GLY A 33 15.04 -5.29 3.35
CA GLY A 33 15.48 -5.64 4.70
C GLY A 33 14.60 -5.00 5.77
N GLU A 34 14.26 -3.72 5.62
CA GLU A 34 13.36 -3.00 6.53
C GLU A 34 11.93 -3.55 6.51
N LEU A 35 11.40 -3.87 5.31
CA LEU A 35 10.11 -4.54 5.19
C LEU A 35 10.11 -5.89 5.91
N THR A 36 11.14 -6.71 5.69
CA THR A 36 11.30 -8.04 6.31
C THR A 36 11.43 -7.95 7.83
N ALA A 37 12.22 -7.00 8.33
CA ALA A 37 12.43 -6.82 9.76
C ALA A 37 11.15 -6.38 10.49
N ARG A 38 10.37 -5.46 9.90
CA ARG A 38 9.16 -4.89 10.50
C ARG A 38 7.93 -5.78 10.36
N ALA A 39 7.92 -6.70 9.42
CA ALA A 39 6.79 -7.59 9.22
C ALA A 39 6.64 -8.59 10.37
N ASP A 40 5.42 -8.81 10.82
CA ASP A 40 5.04 -9.92 11.69
C ASP A 40 4.85 -11.20 10.87
N LYS A 41 4.14 -11.10 9.74
CA LYS A 41 3.95 -12.20 8.80
C LYS A 41 4.45 -11.80 7.42
N ILE A 42 5.11 -12.74 6.76
CA ILE A 42 5.52 -12.63 5.34
C ILE A 42 5.05 -13.90 4.65
N PHE A 43 4.18 -13.76 3.67
CA PHE A 43 3.62 -14.92 2.97
C PHE A 43 3.16 -14.55 1.56
N ARG A 44 3.16 -15.55 0.68
CA ARG A 44 2.48 -15.50 -0.61
C ARG A 44 1.18 -16.26 -0.53
N GLY A 45 0.12 -15.69 -1.13
CA GLY A 45 -1.17 -16.36 -1.19
C GLY A 45 -2.14 -15.71 -2.14
N THR A 46 -3.13 -16.49 -2.52
CA THR A 46 -4.24 -16.07 -3.40
C THR A 46 -5.41 -15.59 -2.56
N VAL A 47 -5.95 -14.42 -2.85
CA VAL A 47 -7.16 -13.90 -2.19
C VAL A 47 -8.36 -14.75 -2.59
N THR A 48 -9.01 -15.36 -1.61
CA THR A 48 -10.18 -16.23 -1.81
C THR A 48 -11.49 -15.57 -1.45
N ASP A 49 -11.47 -14.59 -0.53
CA ASP A 49 -12.67 -13.91 -0.07
C ASP A 49 -12.33 -12.49 0.41
N ILE A 50 -13.28 -11.56 0.25
CA ILE A 50 -13.19 -10.18 0.72
C ILE A 50 -14.51 -9.83 1.38
N ARG A 51 -14.45 -9.27 2.60
CA ARG A 51 -15.63 -8.83 3.34
C ARG A 51 -15.42 -7.42 3.88
N GLU A 52 -16.37 -6.53 3.61
CA GLU A 52 -16.45 -5.24 4.27
C GLU A 52 -17.16 -5.37 5.61
N GLY A 53 -16.81 -4.50 6.54
CA GLY A 53 -17.40 -4.44 7.87
C GLY A 53 -17.05 -3.15 8.57
N THR A 54 -17.39 -3.07 9.84
CA THR A 54 -17.01 -1.96 10.71
C THR A 54 -16.42 -2.48 12.01
N ILE A 55 -15.71 -1.63 12.73
CA ILE A 55 -15.22 -1.87 14.07
C ILE A 55 -15.37 -0.60 14.91
N GLU A 56 -15.81 -0.75 16.15
CA GLU A 56 -15.87 0.38 17.07
C GLU A 56 -14.48 0.76 17.56
N ALA A 57 -14.08 2.00 17.36
CA ALA A 57 -12.82 2.54 17.87
C ALA A 57 -12.93 4.06 18.07
N GLY A 58 -12.34 4.56 19.15
CA GLY A 58 -12.29 6.00 19.42
C GLY A 58 -13.64 6.70 19.59
N GLY A 59 -14.69 5.95 19.96
CA GLY A 59 -16.05 6.47 20.12
C GLY A 59 -16.84 6.59 18.81
N GLY A 60 -16.39 5.93 17.75
CA GLY A 60 -17.10 5.85 16.47
C GLY A 60 -16.84 4.54 15.73
N GLU A 61 -17.52 4.34 14.61
CA GLU A 61 -17.32 3.20 13.74
C GLU A 61 -16.27 3.51 12.68
N LEU A 62 -15.29 2.60 12.56
CA LEU A 62 -14.30 2.63 11.48
C LEU A 62 -14.62 1.55 10.45
N PRO A 63 -14.63 1.88 9.15
CA PRO A 63 -14.81 0.88 8.11
C PRO A 63 -13.59 -0.05 8.05
N THR A 64 -13.84 -1.32 7.81
CA THR A 64 -12.80 -2.34 7.67
C THR A 64 -13.03 -3.21 6.46
N VAL A 65 -11.95 -3.74 5.90
CA VAL A 65 -11.97 -4.77 4.86
C VAL A 65 -11.18 -5.96 5.36
N THR A 66 -11.82 -7.12 5.38
CA THR A 66 -11.20 -8.39 5.75
C THR A 66 -10.89 -9.18 4.49
N TYR A 67 -9.63 -9.51 4.29
CA TYR A 67 -9.13 -10.35 3.20
C TYR A 67 -8.80 -11.73 3.73
N LYS A 68 -9.32 -12.76 3.07
CA LYS A 68 -8.97 -14.15 3.34
C LYS A 68 -8.10 -14.67 2.21
N LEU A 69 -6.91 -15.17 2.55
CA LEU A 69 -5.94 -15.66 1.59
C LEU A 69 -5.65 -17.14 1.85
N ARG A 70 -5.63 -17.91 0.78
CA ARG A 70 -5.02 -19.24 0.78
C ARG A 70 -3.52 -19.05 0.64
N VAL A 71 -2.76 -19.57 1.60
CA VAL A 71 -1.30 -19.44 1.62
C VAL A 71 -0.68 -20.50 0.69
N ASP A 72 0.16 -20.05 -0.19
CA ASP A 72 0.94 -20.89 -1.10
C ASP A 72 2.40 -21.02 -0.61
N GLU A 73 2.94 -19.99 0.06
CA GLU A 73 4.28 -20.00 0.66
C GLU A 73 4.28 -19.11 1.91
N LEU A 74 4.87 -19.60 3.01
CA LEU A 74 4.98 -18.87 4.28
C LEU A 74 6.46 -18.70 4.63
N PHE A 75 6.94 -17.46 4.69
CA PHE A 75 8.32 -17.10 5.01
C PHE A 75 8.49 -16.79 6.51
N LYS A 76 7.51 -16.11 7.12
CA LYS A 76 7.58 -15.64 8.51
C LYS A 76 6.19 -15.62 9.13
N GLY A 77 6.11 -15.93 10.43
CA GLY A 77 4.86 -15.93 11.19
C GLY A 77 4.10 -17.26 11.06
N GLU A 78 2.82 -17.23 11.42
CA GLU A 78 1.96 -18.42 11.47
C GLU A 78 0.68 -18.21 10.67
N ALA A 79 0.15 -19.28 10.10
CA ALA A 79 -1.16 -19.27 9.47
C ALA A 79 -2.26 -19.13 10.53
N THR A 80 -3.30 -18.34 10.22
CA THR A 80 -4.42 -18.11 11.14
C THR A 80 -5.29 -19.36 11.29
N GLN A 81 -5.43 -20.14 10.26
CA GLN A 81 -6.24 -21.36 10.21
C GLN A 81 -5.62 -22.37 9.25
N VAL A 82 -5.86 -23.66 9.53
CA VAL A 82 -5.55 -24.75 8.59
C VAL A 82 -6.87 -25.45 8.25
N LYS A 83 -7.21 -25.49 6.95
CA LYS A 83 -8.40 -26.20 6.45
C LYS A 83 -8.00 -27.28 5.47
N GLY A 84 -7.97 -28.54 5.94
CA GLY A 84 -7.36 -29.65 5.22
C GLY A 84 -5.86 -29.39 5.08
N ASP A 85 -5.34 -29.56 3.87
CA ASP A 85 -3.92 -29.34 3.56
C ASP A 85 -3.57 -27.87 3.26
N LYS A 86 -4.53 -26.93 3.43
CA LYS A 86 -4.36 -25.52 3.05
C LYS A 86 -4.29 -24.64 4.27
N ALA A 87 -3.21 -23.90 4.38
CA ALA A 87 -3.07 -22.81 5.34
C ALA A 87 -3.86 -21.59 4.83
N LEU A 88 -4.53 -20.93 5.77
CA LEU A 88 -5.29 -19.71 5.50
C LEU A 88 -4.78 -18.59 6.41
N ILE A 89 -4.67 -17.40 5.87
CA ILE A 89 -4.41 -16.17 6.63
C ILE A 89 -5.58 -15.22 6.38
N GLU A 90 -6.09 -14.63 7.46
CA GLU A 90 -7.09 -13.58 7.42
C GLU A 90 -6.45 -12.29 7.89
N ILE A 91 -6.62 -11.19 7.12
CA ILE A 91 -6.07 -9.87 7.43
C ILE A 91 -7.24 -8.90 7.44
N ARG A 92 -7.44 -8.18 8.54
CA ARG A 92 -8.42 -7.11 8.64
C ARG A 92 -7.71 -5.77 8.59
N MET A 93 -7.94 -5.02 7.52
CA MET A 93 -7.39 -3.68 7.31
C MET A 93 -8.46 -2.62 7.56
N ILE A 94 -8.02 -1.43 8.01
CA ILE A 94 -8.88 -0.26 8.02
C ILE A 94 -9.13 0.20 6.59
N GLY A 95 -10.36 0.60 6.27
CA GLY A 95 -10.68 1.14 4.95
C GLY A 95 -11.98 0.60 4.38
N SER A 96 -12.24 0.97 3.13
CA SER A 96 -13.37 0.53 2.31
C SER A 96 -12.88 0.19 0.91
N LEU A 97 -13.56 -0.69 0.23
CA LEU A 97 -13.30 -1.02 -1.17
C LEU A 97 -13.61 0.18 -2.09
N GLU A 98 -14.49 1.07 -1.68
CA GLU A 98 -14.77 2.29 -2.40
C GLU A 98 -13.65 3.32 -2.23
N HIS A 99 -13.21 3.95 -3.33
CA HIS A 99 -12.18 5.00 -3.31
C HIS A 99 -12.76 6.37 -2.97
N SER A 100 -14.02 6.58 -3.31
CA SER A 100 -14.73 7.83 -3.12
C SER A 100 -16.23 7.57 -3.05
N LYS A 101 -16.93 8.45 -2.33
CA LYS A 101 -18.40 8.49 -2.26
C LYS A 101 -18.85 9.87 -2.66
N VAL A 102 -20.01 9.96 -3.30
CA VAL A 102 -20.71 11.23 -3.51
C VAL A 102 -21.55 11.49 -2.27
N ASP A 103 -21.37 12.63 -1.62
CA ASP A 103 -22.17 13.02 -0.47
C ASP A 103 -23.58 13.49 -0.90
N GLU A 104 -24.45 13.73 0.08
CA GLU A 104 -25.83 14.16 -0.14
C GLU A 104 -25.96 15.48 -0.95
N ASN A 105 -24.88 16.26 -0.99
CA ASN A 105 -24.79 17.52 -1.74
C ASN A 105 -24.18 17.36 -3.13
N GLY A 106 -23.89 16.14 -3.57
CA GLY A 106 -23.28 15.86 -4.87
C GLY A 106 -21.75 16.06 -4.91
N ASN A 107 -21.09 16.30 -3.77
CA ASN A 107 -19.64 16.47 -3.74
C ASN A 107 -18.93 15.13 -3.66
N LEU A 108 -17.84 14.99 -4.42
CA LEU A 108 -17.00 13.80 -4.37
C LEU A 108 -16.12 13.85 -3.11
N ARG A 109 -16.28 12.88 -2.21
CA ARG A 109 -15.45 12.68 -1.03
C ARG A 109 -14.56 11.47 -1.22
N PHE A 110 -13.26 11.68 -1.17
CA PHE A 110 -12.30 10.59 -1.21
C PHE A 110 -12.22 9.90 0.15
N SER A 111 -12.04 8.57 0.12
CA SER A 111 -11.76 7.82 1.34
C SER A 111 -10.46 8.31 1.97
N PRO A 112 -10.43 8.57 3.29
CA PRO A 112 -9.19 8.89 4.00
C PRO A 112 -8.19 7.71 4.01
N PHE A 113 -8.65 6.52 3.68
CA PHE A 113 -7.86 5.28 3.64
C PHE A 113 -7.47 4.88 2.21
N ARG A 114 -7.40 5.82 1.28
CA ARG A 114 -7.09 5.55 -0.13
C ARG A 114 -5.72 4.89 -0.33
N ASP A 115 -4.76 5.16 0.57
CA ASP A 115 -3.39 4.67 0.47
C ASP A 115 -3.21 3.26 1.09
N VAL A 116 -4.28 2.70 1.69
CA VAL A 116 -4.28 1.31 2.16
C VAL A 116 -4.45 0.39 0.95
N PRO A 117 -3.58 -0.61 0.76
CA PRO A 117 -3.65 -1.49 -0.39
C PRO A 117 -4.99 -2.22 -0.48
N LYS A 118 -5.52 -2.27 -1.70
CA LYS A 118 -6.74 -3.01 -2.00
C LYS A 118 -6.38 -4.28 -2.77
N LEU A 119 -6.71 -5.41 -2.17
CA LEU A 119 -6.49 -6.70 -2.80
C LEU A 119 -7.72 -7.12 -3.59
N SER A 120 -7.55 -7.99 -4.58
CA SER A 120 -8.63 -8.46 -5.46
C SER A 120 -8.77 -9.97 -5.37
N VAL A 121 -10.00 -10.48 -5.31
CA VAL A 121 -10.29 -11.92 -5.33
C VAL A 121 -9.66 -12.58 -6.55
N GLY A 122 -9.07 -13.75 -6.35
CA GLY A 122 -8.40 -14.53 -7.39
C GLY A 122 -6.99 -14.02 -7.74
N SER A 123 -6.56 -12.89 -7.22
CA SER A 123 -5.20 -12.38 -7.41
C SER A 123 -4.25 -12.94 -6.37
N ASP A 124 -3.00 -13.08 -6.78
CA ASP A 124 -1.90 -13.62 -5.99
C ASP A 124 -1.02 -12.47 -5.48
N TYR A 125 -0.69 -12.50 -4.20
CA TYR A 125 0.10 -11.47 -3.55
C TYR A 125 1.18 -12.06 -2.64
N LEU A 126 2.33 -11.40 -2.60
CA LEU A 126 3.31 -11.53 -1.54
C LEU A 126 3.12 -10.35 -0.59
N LEU A 127 2.79 -10.62 0.66
CA LEU A 127 2.45 -9.62 1.66
C LEU A 127 3.42 -9.63 2.83
N PHE A 128 3.79 -8.45 3.26
CA PHE A 128 4.52 -8.15 4.50
C PHE A 128 3.55 -7.45 5.42
N THR A 129 3.03 -8.12 6.44
CA THR A 129 1.98 -7.55 7.30
C THR A 129 2.51 -7.15 8.67
N THR A 130 1.91 -6.11 9.24
CA THR A 130 2.19 -5.68 10.62
C THR A 130 1.58 -6.66 11.62
N PRO A 131 2.03 -6.65 12.88
CA PRO A 131 1.29 -7.29 13.97
C PRO A 131 -0.15 -6.78 14.04
N GLU A 132 -1.03 -7.64 14.52
CA GLU A 132 -2.41 -7.24 14.81
C GLU A 132 -2.45 -6.27 15.99
N SER A 133 -3.21 -5.20 15.86
CA SER A 133 -3.49 -4.28 16.96
C SER A 133 -4.40 -4.91 17.99
N SER A 134 -4.57 -4.26 19.16
CA SER A 134 -5.47 -4.72 20.24
C SER A 134 -6.93 -4.86 19.81
N ILE A 135 -7.32 -4.23 18.69
CA ILE A 135 -8.67 -4.33 18.11
C ILE A 135 -8.71 -5.23 16.87
N GLY A 136 -7.67 -6.04 16.64
CA GLY A 136 -7.61 -7.03 15.57
C GLY A 136 -7.42 -6.43 14.16
N LEU A 137 -6.88 -5.22 14.06
CA LEU A 137 -6.51 -4.62 12.77
C LEU A 137 -5.03 -4.86 12.48
N SER A 138 -4.74 -5.20 11.25
CA SER A 138 -3.39 -5.28 10.67
C SER A 138 -3.37 -4.57 9.33
N THR A 139 -2.21 -4.28 8.81
CA THR A 139 -2.02 -3.71 7.47
C THR A 139 -0.73 -4.22 6.87
N THR A 140 -0.43 -3.84 5.64
CA THR A 140 0.87 -4.11 5.04
C THR A 140 1.91 -3.11 5.54
N VAL A 141 3.13 -3.57 5.77
CA VAL A 141 4.26 -2.74 6.18
C VAL A 141 4.53 -1.70 5.11
N GLY A 142 4.58 -0.41 5.48
CA GLY A 142 4.76 0.68 4.52
C GLY A 142 3.63 0.78 3.50
N LEU A 143 2.41 0.34 3.84
CA LEU A 143 1.23 0.35 2.98
C LEU A 143 1.52 -0.36 1.64
N GLY A 144 1.36 0.31 0.50
CA GLY A 144 1.62 -0.26 -0.82
C GLY A 144 3.04 -0.79 -1.05
N GLN A 145 4.03 -0.43 -0.18
CA GLN A 145 5.39 -0.96 -0.30
C GLN A 145 5.48 -2.45 0.07
N GLY A 146 4.74 -2.87 1.10
CA GLY A 146 4.72 -4.26 1.58
C GLY A 146 3.66 -5.14 0.93
N ALA A 147 3.00 -4.68 -0.14
CA ALA A 147 2.01 -5.44 -0.90
C ALA A 147 2.48 -5.62 -2.35
N PHE A 148 2.97 -6.80 -2.68
CA PHE A 148 3.43 -7.14 -4.03
C PHE A 148 2.39 -7.98 -4.74
N LYS A 149 1.90 -7.51 -5.88
CA LYS A 149 1.10 -8.34 -6.79
C LYS A 149 2.02 -9.31 -7.50
N VAL A 150 1.67 -10.60 -7.47
CA VAL A 150 2.41 -11.66 -8.16
C VAL A 150 1.69 -11.97 -9.46
N LEU A 151 2.40 -11.83 -10.56
CA LEU A 151 1.87 -11.94 -11.91
C LEU A 151 2.58 -13.07 -12.65
N ALA A 152 1.82 -13.94 -13.31
CA ALA A 152 2.39 -14.92 -14.22
C ALA A 152 3.05 -14.21 -15.42
N VAL A 153 4.16 -14.75 -15.90
CA VAL A 153 4.83 -14.26 -17.11
C VAL A 153 4.21 -14.95 -18.33
N ASP A 154 3.70 -14.15 -19.26
CA ASP A 154 3.11 -14.66 -20.49
C ASP A 154 4.12 -15.50 -21.29
N GLY A 155 3.70 -16.68 -21.71
CA GLY A 155 4.50 -17.59 -22.51
C GLY A 155 5.54 -18.42 -21.72
N ALA A 156 5.75 -18.14 -20.44
CA ALA A 156 6.70 -18.87 -19.59
C ALA A 156 5.96 -19.63 -18.48
N ARG A 157 5.83 -20.95 -18.62
CA ARG A 157 5.14 -21.78 -17.61
C ARG A 157 5.89 -21.77 -16.27
N GLY A 158 5.17 -21.35 -15.22
CA GLY A 158 5.68 -21.39 -13.85
C GLY A 158 6.59 -20.22 -13.49
N GLU A 159 6.79 -19.25 -14.38
CA GLU A 159 7.50 -18.02 -14.05
C GLU A 159 6.54 -16.95 -13.56
N PHE A 160 6.92 -16.30 -12.48
CA PHE A 160 6.17 -15.20 -11.87
C PHE A 160 7.06 -14.00 -11.64
N LYS A 161 6.45 -12.81 -11.69
CA LYS A 161 7.08 -11.54 -11.30
C LYS A 161 6.27 -10.90 -10.20
N ALA A 162 6.96 -10.21 -9.29
CA ALA A 162 6.36 -9.47 -8.20
C ALA A 162 6.59 -7.96 -8.37
N VAL A 163 5.56 -7.17 -8.14
CA VAL A 163 5.62 -5.72 -8.22
C VAL A 163 4.67 -5.10 -7.20
N ASN A 164 5.16 -4.09 -6.47
CA ASN A 164 4.34 -3.30 -5.56
C ASN A 164 3.82 -2.01 -6.23
N GLU A 165 3.00 -1.24 -5.55
CA GLU A 165 2.40 0.00 -6.06
C GLU A 165 3.42 1.07 -6.46
N PHE A 166 4.64 1.02 -5.90
CA PHE A 166 5.75 1.94 -6.20
C PHE A 166 6.70 1.41 -7.26
N ASN A 167 6.25 0.42 -8.05
CA ASN A 167 7.07 -0.23 -9.07
C ASN A 167 8.41 -0.73 -8.51
N ASN A 168 8.39 -1.23 -7.27
CA ASN A 168 9.56 -1.73 -6.55
C ASN A 168 10.68 -0.68 -6.32
N ALA A 169 10.38 0.60 -6.49
CA ALA A 169 11.34 1.66 -6.19
C ALA A 169 11.76 1.60 -4.71
N GLY A 170 13.06 1.81 -4.44
CA GLY A 170 13.61 1.89 -3.09
C GLY A 170 13.80 0.57 -2.36
N LEU A 171 13.43 -0.57 -2.94
CA LEU A 171 13.62 -1.88 -2.30
C LEU A 171 15.09 -2.27 -2.11
N GLY A 172 16.03 -1.58 -2.76
CA GLY A 172 17.45 -1.96 -2.72
C GLY A 172 17.76 -3.22 -3.53
N ILE A 173 16.88 -3.56 -4.50
CA ILE A 173 17.00 -4.71 -5.38
C ILE A 173 17.00 -4.21 -6.82
N ASN A 174 18.08 -4.37 -7.54
CA ASN A 174 18.21 -4.20 -9.01
C ASN A 174 17.44 -3.02 -9.67
N GLY A 175 17.10 -1.95 -8.93
CA GLY A 175 16.35 -0.81 -9.44
C GLY A 175 14.82 -1.01 -9.47
N PRO A 176 14.08 -0.02 -10.01
CA PRO A 176 12.63 -0.10 -10.15
C PRO A 176 12.23 -1.10 -11.25
N GLY A 177 11.01 -1.64 -11.14
CA GLY A 177 10.43 -2.59 -12.08
C GLY A 177 10.05 -3.93 -11.45
N PRO A 178 9.24 -4.74 -12.15
CA PRO A 178 8.89 -6.07 -11.67
C PRO A 178 10.12 -6.97 -11.53
N ILE A 179 10.26 -7.63 -10.38
CA ILE A 179 11.34 -8.59 -10.07
C ILE A 179 10.85 -10.02 -10.25
N GLY A 180 11.72 -10.94 -10.66
CA GLY A 180 11.43 -12.36 -10.67
C GLY A 180 11.06 -12.86 -9.28
N TYR A 181 9.94 -13.61 -9.17
CA TYR A 181 9.47 -14.06 -7.86
C TYR A 181 10.49 -14.96 -7.15
N VAL A 182 11.13 -15.85 -7.88
CA VAL A 182 12.17 -16.76 -7.33
C VAL A 182 13.35 -15.95 -6.75
N GLU A 183 13.78 -14.89 -7.43
CA GLU A 183 14.84 -14.02 -6.95
C GLU A 183 14.41 -13.29 -5.67
N LEU A 184 13.20 -12.74 -5.65
CA LEU A 184 12.66 -12.04 -4.48
C LEU A 184 12.51 -12.99 -3.28
N SER A 185 11.96 -14.19 -3.49
CA SER A 185 11.82 -15.23 -2.48
C SER A 185 13.19 -15.60 -1.88
N ALA A 186 14.19 -15.86 -2.71
CA ALA A 186 15.54 -16.18 -2.24
C ALA A 186 16.16 -15.05 -1.40
N LYS A 187 15.93 -13.78 -1.77
CA LYS A 187 16.39 -12.64 -0.97
C LYS A 187 15.70 -12.55 0.38
N ILE A 188 14.39 -12.86 0.44
CA ILE A 188 13.63 -12.88 1.70
C ILE A 188 14.17 -13.99 2.62
N HIS A 189 14.37 -15.21 2.11
CA HIS A 189 14.97 -16.31 2.89
C HIS A 189 16.35 -15.92 3.45
N ALA A 190 17.20 -15.35 2.61
CA ALA A 190 18.52 -14.90 3.06
C ALA A 190 18.44 -13.84 4.18
N LEU A 191 17.48 -12.90 4.11
CA LEU A 191 17.26 -11.89 5.16
C LEU A 191 16.71 -12.49 6.44
N LEU A 192 15.99 -13.61 6.37
CA LEU A 192 15.48 -14.34 7.53
C LEU A 192 16.47 -15.35 8.11
N GLY A 193 17.63 -15.54 7.47
CA GLY A 193 18.64 -16.51 7.89
C GLY A 193 18.26 -17.98 7.61
N GLN A 194 17.47 -18.21 6.58
CA GLN A 194 16.93 -19.51 6.15
C GLN A 194 17.62 -20.00 4.88
#